data_911503622989e7dbc2e2978017e8fded
#
_entry.id   911503622989e7dbc2e2978017e8fded
#
_cell.length_a   1.000
_cell.length_b   1.000
_cell.length_c   1.000
_cell.angle_alpha   90.00
_cell.angle_beta   90.00
_cell.angle_gamma   90.00
#
_symmetry.space_group_name_H-M   'P 1'
#
loop_
_entity.id
_entity.type
_entity.pdbx_description
1 polymer ?
#
loop_
_entity_poly.entity_id
_entity_poly.type
_entity_poly.pdbx_seq_one_letter_code
_entity_poly.pdbx_strand_id
1 'polypeptide(L)'
;LASFGKSGLVRTGFDGPGGTGGTCIAVQSIGNAFRKLQHGRLVYLDVPCGFDGYHTDKTVVYYFGSLQKDEQCARLLAAQERCLELEQEVVSMMVPGEPIENLYLRTMEKFDNVYGDAFMNGGKFLGHSIGLVMDEAPAIAKGFKQPLEPGMTFAVEPKIALPGLGLVGTENTYVVTEKGARSLTGRSHALREIE
;
A
#
# COMPACT_ATOMS: atom_id res chain seq x y z
N LEU A 1 -8.41 -3.79 6.95
CA LEU A 1 -7.70 -5.04 7.25
C LEU A 1 -6.69 -4.82 8.38
N ALA A 2 -6.50 -5.82 9.25
CA ALA A 2 -5.45 -5.82 10.26
C ALA A 2 -4.79 -7.20 10.29
N SER A 3 -3.49 -7.27 10.00
CA SER A 3 -2.76 -8.54 9.95
C SER A 3 -1.43 -8.46 10.69
N PHE A 4 -0.95 -9.61 11.19
CA PHE A 4 0.26 -9.71 11.98
C PHE A 4 1.26 -10.67 11.34
N GLY A 5 2.49 -10.21 11.14
CA GLY A 5 3.60 -11.00 10.61
C GLY A 5 3.21 -11.73 9.31
N LYS A 6 3.45 -13.04 9.28
CA LYS A 6 3.19 -13.86 8.08
C LYS A 6 1.73 -13.89 7.61
N SER A 7 0.76 -13.55 8.47
CA SER A 7 -0.64 -13.51 8.05
C SER A 7 -0.90 -12.41 7.02
N GLY A 8 -0.11 -11.34 7.01
CA GLY A 8 -0.17 -10.30 5.98
C GLY A 8 0.18 -10.79 4.57
N LEU A 9 0.78 -11.96 4.43
CA LEU A 9 1.09 -12.59 3.14
C LEU A 9 -0.08 -13.40 2.55
N VAL A 10 -1.15 -13.59 3.31
CA VAL A 10 -2.34 -14.29 2.83
C VAL A 10 -3.08 -13.40 1.83
N ARG A 11 -3.46 -13.97 0.69
CA ARG A 11 -4.24 -13.24 -0.32
C ARG A 11 -5.60 -12.86 0.21
N THR A 12 -6.05 -11.69 -0.17
CA THR A 12 -7.40 -11.17 0.08
C THR A 12 -8.34 -11.54 -1.05
N GLY A 13 -9.61 -11.20 -0.92
CA GLY A 13 -10.56 -11.18 -2.03
C GLY A 13 -10.29 -10.06 -3.04
N PHE A 14 -9.51 -9.06 -2.66
CA PHE A 14 -8.91 -8.07 -3.54
C PHE A 14 -7.64 -8.66 -4.15
N ASP A 15 -7.23 -8.23 -5.30
CA ASP A 15 -6.12 -8.84 -6.05
C ASP A 15 -4.75 -8.58 -5.39
N GLY A 16 -4.54 -9.04 -4.15
CA GLY A 16 -3.28 -8.83 -3.46
C GLY A 16 -3.13 -9.49 -2.10
N PRO A 17 -1.97 -9.34 -1.47
CA PRO A 17 -1.72 -9.74 -0.09
C PRO A 17 -2.41 -8.76 0.89
N GLY A 18 -2.25 -8.99 2.18
CA GLY A 18 -2.83 -8.18 3.26
C GLY A 18 -3.94 -8.89 4.02
N GLY A 19 -4.26 -10.12 3.65
CA GLY A 19 -5.24 -10.94 4.35
C GLY A 19 -4.81 -11.30 5.77
N THR A 20 -5.74 -11.78 6.55
CA THR A 20 -5.50 -12.10 7.98
C THR A 20 -5.37 -13.59 8.25
N GLY A 21 -5.54 -14.43 7.21
CA GLY A 21 -5.70 -15.87 7.38
C GLY A 21 -6.91 -16.18 8.26
N GLY A 22 -8.02 -15.49 8.02
CA GLY A 22 -9.22 -15.42 8.84
C GLY A 22 -9.85 -16.76 9.23
N THR A 23 -11.06 -16.71 9.73
CA THR A 23 -11.77 -17.86 10.31
C THR A 23 -12.15 -18.92 9.29
N CYS A 24 -12.31 -18.53 8.03
CA CYS A 24 -12.53 -19.46 6.90
C CYS A 24 -12.15 -18.80 5.58
N ILE A 25 -12.13 -19.57 4.50
CA ILE A 25 -11.79 -19.09 3.15
C ILE A 25 -12.72 -17.97 2.69
N ALA A 26 -14.00 -18.04 3.03
CA ALA A 26 -15.01 -17.05 2.64
C ALA A 26 -14.87 -15.70 3.38
N VAL A 27 -14.17 -15.67 4.51
CA VAL A 27 -14.00 -14.48 5.37
C VAL A 27 -12.54 -14.27 5.75
N GLN A 28 -11.66 -14.31 4.78
CA GLN A 28 -10.20 -14.18 4.96
C GLN A 28 -9.77 -12.83 5.57
N SER A 29 -10.57 -11.78 5.34
CA SER A 29 -10.33 -10.44 5.87
C SER A 29 -10.76 -10.28 7.32
N ILE A 30 -11.52 -11.21 7.88
CA ILE A 30 -11.91 -11.20 9.29
C ILE A 30 -10.82 -11.90 10.10
N GLY A 31 -10.35 -11.21 11.13
CA GLY A 31 -9.32 -11.72 12.03
C GLY A 31 -9.73 -13.02 12.75
N ASN A 32 -8.78 -13.61 13.43
CA ASN A 32 -8.96 -14.83 14.19
C ASN A 32 -8.71 -14.55 15.69
N ALA A 33 -9.70 -14.77 16.54
CA ALA A 33 -9.61 -14.51 17.98
C ALA A 33 -8.51 -15.30 18.71
N PHE A 34 -8.03 -16.40 18.11
CA PHE A 34 -6.96 -17.22 18.68
C PHE A 34 -5.55 -16.76 18.24
N ARG A 35 -5.45 -15.87 17.25
CA ARG A 35 -4.18 -15.28 16.84
C ARG A 35 -3.89 -14.04 17.66
N LYS A 36 -2.85 -14.11 18.45
CA LYS A 36 -2.34 -12.98 19.21
C LYS A 36 -1.11 -12.39 18.56
N LEU A 37 -0.97 -11.09 18.61
CA LEU A 37 0.25 -10.38 18.25
C LEU A 37 1.41 -10.87 19.13
N GLN A 38 2.55 -11.07 18.56
CA GLN A 38 3.77 -11.52 19.22
C GLN A 38 4.89 -10.53 18.97
N HIS A 39 5.78 -10.35 19.93
CA HIS A 39 7.00 -9.57 19.75
C HIS A 39 7.80 -10.03 18.52
N GLY A 40 8.43 -9.09 17.85
CA GLY A 40 9.19 -9.36 16.64
C GLY A 40 8.30 -9.55 15.38
N ARG A 41 7.07 -9.03 15.40
CA ARG A 41 6.15 -9.13 14.25
C ARG A 41 5.72 -7.78 13.71
N LEU A 42 5.53 -7.73 12.39
CA LEU A 42 4.86 -6.62 11.74
C LEU A 42 3.39 -6.55 12.14
N VAL A 43 2.90 -5.36 12.28
CA VAL A 43 1.47 -5.03 12.38
C VAL A 43 1.13 -4.20 11.16
N TYR A 44 0.36 -4.78 10.26
CA TYR A 44 -0.11 -4.16 9.03
C TYR A 44 -1.58 -3.77 9.22
N LEU A 45 -1.85 -2.50 9.06
CA LEU A 45 -3.19 -1.92 9.16
C LEU A 45 -3.52 -1.22 7.85
N ASP A 46 -4.56 -1.67 7.22
CA ASP A 46 -5.12 -1.15 5.99
C ASP A 46 -6.56 -0.77 6.31
N VAL A 47 -6.81 0.53 6.42
CA VAL A 47 -7.99 1.09 7.07
C VAL A 47 -8.68 2.08 6.16
N PRO A 48 -9.74 1.64 5.47
CA PRO A 48 -10.61 2.54 4.75
C PRO A 48 -11.48 3.37 5.72
N CYS A 49 -11.77 4.60 5.32
CA CYS A 49 -12.71 5.47 6.00
C CYS A 49 -13.73 6.03 5.01
N GLY A 50 -14.97 6.17 5.45
CA GLY A 50 -16.04 6.76 4.65
C GLY A 50 -16.68 7.96 5.37
N PHE A 51 -16.97 9.02 4.60
CA PHE A 51 -17.70 10.19 5.05
C PHE A 51 -18.59 10.73 3.92
N ASP A 52 -19.88 10.93 4.20
CA ASP A 52 -20.88 11.41 3.22
C ASP A 52 -20.87 10.63 1.87
N GLY A 53 -20.63 9.31 1.94
CA GLY A 53 -20.58 8.43 0.78
C GLY A 53 -19.25 8.44 0.02
N TYR A 54 -18.27 9.24 0.42
CA TYR A 54 -16.91 9.23 -0.14
C TYR A 54 -15.97 8.42 0.73
N HIS A 55 -15.02 7.77 0.08
CA HIS A 55 -14.04 6.89 0.73
C HIS A 55 -12.62 7.45 0.65
N THR A 56 -11.82 7.10 1.64
CA THR A 56 -10.36 7.22 1.63
C THR A 56 -9.78 5.88 2.03
N ASP A 57 -8.57 5.59 1.56
CA ASP A 57 -7.83 4.41 1.97
C ASP A 57 -6.46 4.79 2.53
N LYS A 58 -6.01 4.00 3.51
CA LYS A 58 -4.73 4.24 4.17
C LYS A 58 -4.14 2.98 4.77
N THR A 59 -2.90 2.68 4.39
CA THR A 59 -2.09 1.65 5.02
C THR A 59 -0.99 2.28 5.90
N VAL A 60 -0.83 1.70 7.09
CA VAL A 60 0.30 1.95 7.98
C VAL A 60 0.86 0.63 8.49
N VAL A 61 2.18 0.59 8.69
CA VAL A 61 2.87 -0.60 9.18
C VAL A 61 3.70 -0.25 10.40
N TYR A 62 3.59 -1.10 11.42
CA TYR A 62 4.37 -1.01 12.66
C TYR A 62 5.15 -2.31 12.89
N TYR A 63 6.16 -2.23 13.73
CA TYR A 63 6.88 -3.37 14.26
C TYR A 63 6.63 -3.48 15.76
N PHE A 64 6.07 -4.62 16.20
CA PHE A 64 5.81 -4.84 17.61
C PHE A 64 7.07 -5.36 18.32
N GLY A 65 7.62 -4.54 19.16
CA GLY A 65 8.91 -4.74 19.84
C GLY A 65 10.02 -3.86 19.23
N SER A 66 11.27 -4.17 19.54
CA SER A 66 12.42 -3.39 19.09
C SER A 66 13.06 -3.99 17.83
N LEU A 67 13.30 -3.14 16.84
CA LEU A 67 14.03 -3.48 15.62
C LEU A 67 15.49 -3.79 15.96
N GLN A 68 15.87 -5.03 15.80
CA GLN A 68 17.23 -5.49 16.07
C GLN A 68 18.17 -5.10 14.90
N LYS A 69 19.46 -5.00 15.19
CA LYS A 69 20.49 -4.82 14.15
C LYS A 69 20.86 -6.15 13.52
N ASP A 70 19.89 -6.80 12.88
CA ASP A 70 20.04 -8.07 12.19
C ASP A 70 19.59 -7.95 10.73
N GLU A 71 19.86 -8.99 9.95
CA GLU A 71 19.52 -9.04 8.53
C GLU A 71 18.00 -8.96 8.28
N GLN A 72 17.20 -9.58 9.16
CA GLN A 72 15.74 -9.57 9.03
C GLN A 72 15.18 -8.15 9.14
N CYS A 73 15.56 -7.43 10.18
CA CYS A 73 15.11 -6.06 10.40
C CYS A 73 15.66 -5.12 9.32
N ALA A 74 16.91 -5.31 8.89
CA ALA A 74 17.48 -4.55 7.78
C ALA A 74 16.65 -4.71 6.48
N ARG A 75 16.22 -5.93 6.16
CA ARG A 75 15.34 -6.19 4.99
C ARG A 75 13.99 -5.54 5.14
N LEU A 76 13.38 -5.56 6.32
CA LEU A 76 12.10 -4.89 6.58
C LEU A 76 12.19 -3.38 6.39
N LEU A 77 13.23 -2.77 6.95
CA LEU A 77 13.48 -1.33 6.85
C LEU A 77 13.73 -0.91 5.40
N ALA A 78 14.59 -1.63 4.68
CA ALA A 78 14.88 -1.33 3.28
C ALA A 78 13.64 -1.46 2.37
N ALA A 79 12.81 -2.48 2.58
CA ALA A 79 11.58 -2.66 1.81
C ALA A 79 10.54 -1.57 2.13
N GLN A 80 10.39 -1.19 3.38
CA GLN A 80 9.49 -0.09 3.77
C GLN A 80 9.95 1.24 3.17
N GLU A 81 11.25 1.56 3.26
CA GLU A 81 11.81 2.77 2.66
C GLU A 81 11.58 2.80 1.14
N ARG A 82 11.76 1.65 0.49
CA ARG A 82 11.48 1.55 -0.95
C ARG A 82 10.03 1.85 -1.30
N CYS A 83 9.07 1.41 -0.47
CA CYS A 83 7.67 1.77 -0.67
C CYS A 83 7.43 3.28 -0.52
N LEU A 84 8.09 3.93 0.44
CA LEU A 84 8.01 5.38 0.62
C LEU A 84 8.56 6.13 -0.61
N GLU A 85 9.70 5.69 -1.14
CA GLU A 85 10.30 6.26 -2.36
C GLU A 85 9.36 6.13 -3.57
N LEU A 86 8.76 4.94 -3.75
CA LEU A 86 7.81 4.69 -4.84
C LEU A 86 6.56 5.56 -4.73
N GLU A 87 5.99 5.71 -3.52
CA GLU A 87 4.87 6.60 -3.28
C GLU A 87 5.23 8.05 -3.64
N GLN A 88 6.38 8.53 -3.18
CA GLN A 88 6.85 9.89 -3.48
C GLN A 88 7.08 10.11 -4.97
N GLU A 89 7.63 9.13 -5.67
CA GLU A 89 7.83 9.18 -7.12
C GLU A 89 6.49 9.33 -7.85
N VAL A 90 5.51 8.47 -7.55
CA VAL A 90 4.17 8.55 -8.13
C VAL A 90 3.54 9.92 -7.87
N VAL A 91 3.54 10.36 -6.61
CA VAL A 91 2.91 11.61 -6.18
C VAL A 91 3.56 12.83 -6.84
N SER A 92 4.88 12.80 -7.06
CA SER A 92 5.61 13.90 -7.72
C SER A 92 5.17 14.12 -9.16
N MET A 93 4.66 13.10 -9.83
CA MET A 93 4.16 13.14 -11.19
C MET A 93 2.66 13.41 -11.30
N MET A 94 1.93 13.44 -10.18
CA MET A 94 0.48 13.66 -10.17
C MET A 94 0.14 15.13 -10.41
N VAL A 95 0.29 15.58 -11.64
CA VAL A 95 -0.03 16.94 -12.10
C VAL A 95 -1.11 16.89 -13.19
N PRO A 96 -1.98 17.90 -13.30
CA PRO A 96 -2.98 17.95 -14.37
C PRO A 96 -2.36 17.79 -15.77
N GLY A 97 -3.00 16.97 -16.59
CA GLY A 97 -2.56 16.70 -17.96
C GLY A 97 -1.58 15.52 -18.11
N GLU A 98 -0.95 15.04 -17.03
CA GLU A 98 -0.09 13.86 -17.11
C GLU A 98 -0.95 12.60 -17.34
N PRO A 99 -0.65 11.76 -18.35
CA PRO A 99 -1.32 10.47 -18.53
C PRO A 99 -1.13 9.55 -17.33
N ILE A 100 -2.21 8.95 -16.84
CA ILE A 100 -2.17 8.11 -15.63
C ILE A 100 -1.20 6.93 -15.79
N GLU A 101 -1.16 6.30 -16.97
CA GLU A 101 -0.21 5.19 -17.20
C GLU A 101 1.26 5.61 -17.07
N ASN A 102 1.59 6.89 -17.28
CA ASN A 102 2.97 7.38 -17.15
C ASN A 102 3.44 7.35 -15.69
N LEU A 103 2.54 7.58 -14.73
CA LEU A 103 2.86 7.43 -13.31
C LEU A 103 3.37 6.02 -13.03
N TYR A 104 2.68 5.02 -13.56
CA TYR A 104 3.07 3.62 -13.44
C TYR A 104 4.37 3.32 -14.21
N LEU A 105 4.41 3.64 -15.51
CA LEU A 105 5.51 3.24 -16.38
C LEU A 105 6.85 3.83 -15.91
N ARG A 106 6.90 5.12 -15.59
CA ARG A 106 8.12 5.80 -15.14
C ARG A 106 8.56 5.32 -13.76
N THR A 107 7.61 5.09 -12.85
CA THR A 107 7.93 4.56 -11.52
C THR A 107 8.49 3.13 -11.63
N MET A 108 7.86 2.27 -12.42
CA MET A 108 8.31 0.89 -12.59
C MET A 108 9.64 0.78 -13.35
N GLU A 109 9.98 1.72 -14.23
CA GLU A 109 11.28 1.80 -14.86
C GLU A 109 12.42 2.01 -13.86
N LYS A 110 12.13 2.75 -12.76
CA LYS A 110 13.08 2.97 -11.67
C LYS A 110 13.01 1.88 -10.59
N PHE A 111 12.04 0.97 -10.68
CA PHE A 111 11.88 -0.10 -9.70
C PHE A 111 13.09 -1.04 -9.75
N ASP A 112 13.72 -1.21 -8.59
CA ASP A 112 14.78 -2.18 -8.43
C ASP A 112 14.20 -3.60 -8.38
N ASN A 113 14.60 -4.46 -9.33
CA ASN A 113 14.10 -5.82 -9.48
C ASN A 113 14.47 -6.76 -8.30
N VAL A 114 15.14 -6.25 -7.27
CA VAL A 114 15.45 -7.01 -6.04
C VAL A 114 14.19 -7.58 -5.40
N TYR A 115 13.07 -6.88 -5.50
CA TYR A 115 11.81 -7.35 -4.93
C TYR A 115 10.93 -8.12 -5.91
N GLY A 116 11.17 -8.03 -7.22
CA GLY A 116 10.54 -8.84 -8.27
C GLY A 116 9.07 -9.16 -8.01
N ASP A 117 8.76 -10.46 -7.96
CA ASP A 117 7.39 -10.97 -7.70
C ASP A 117 6.86 -10.67 -6.29
N ALA A 118 7.72 -10.20 -5.37
CA ALA A 118 7.29 -9.77 -4.03
C ALA A 118 6.63 -8.39 -4.05
N PHE A 119 6.82 -7.61 -5.12
CA PHE A 119 6.11 -6.35 -5.28
C PHE A 119 4.62 -6.60 -5.53
N MET A 120 3.79 -5.77 -4.94
CA MET A 120 2.33 -5.89 -4.92
C MET A 120 1.76 -6.43 -6.24
N ASN A 121 1.01 -7.52 -6.16
CA ASN A 121 0.37 -8.17 -7.31
C ASN A 121 1.30 -8.43 -8.51
N GLY A 122 2.58 -8.66 -8.27
CA GLY A 122 3.58 -8.78 -9.32
C GLY A 122 3.80 -7.46 -10.07
N GLY A 123 3.55 -6.32 -9.42
CA GLY A 123 3.75 -5.01 -10.00
C GLY A 123 2.74 -4.58 -11.06
N LYS A 124 1.52 -5.09 -11.04
CA LYS A 124 0.51 -4.77 -12.06
C LYS A 124 -0.01 -3.34 -11.98
N PHE A 125 -0.07 -2.76 -10.79
CA PHE A 125 -0.54 -1.39 -10.55
C PHE A 125 0.14 -0.79 -9.31
N LEU A 126 0.07 0.52 -9.14
CA LEU A 126 0.64 1.26 -8.00
C LEU A 126 -0.43 1.97 -7.17
N GLY A 127 -1.68 1.86 -7.56
CA GLY A 127 -2.81 2.48 -6.92
C GLY A 127 -4.04 2.51 -7.82
N HIS A 128 -5.12 3.00 -7.29
CA HIS A 128 -6.41 3.06 -7.98
C HIS A 128 -7.15 4.36 -7.66
N SER A 129 -8.11 4.71 -8.51
CA SER A 129 -9.04 5.79 -8.20
C SER A 129 -9.93 5.40 -7.03
N ILE A 130 -10.32 6.37 -6.23
CA ILE A 130 -11.15 6.18 -5.04
C ILE A 130 -12.09 7.37 -4.90
N GLY A 131 -13.33 7.10 -4.55
CA GLY A 131 -14.33 8.15 -4.39
C GLY A 131 -15.61 7.60 -3.79
N LEU A 132 -16.66 7.45 -4.58
CA LEU A 132 -17.91 6.82 -4.15
C LEU A 132 -17.78 5.31 -3.99
N VAL A 133 -16.82 4.71 -4.67
CA VAL A 133 -16.43 3.31 -4.51
C VAL A 133 -14.98 3.28 -4.03
N MET A 134 -14.63 2.30 -3.22
CA MET A 134 -13.28 2.18 -2.66
C MET A 134 -12.24 1.91 -3.75
N ASP A 135 -12.51 0.92 -4.60
CA ASP A 135 -11.69 0.58 -5.75
C ASP A 135 -12.46 0.89 -7.04
N GLU A 136 -12.09 1.92 -7.75
CA GLU A 136 -12.71 2.27 -9.02
C GLU A 136 -11.66 2.61 -10.09
N ALA A 137 -12.06 2.53 -11.35
CA ALA A 137 -11.22 2.96 -12.46
C ALA A 137 -11.17 4.50 -12.54
N PRO A 138 -10.03 5.05 -12.98
CA PRO A 138 -8.85 4.41 -13.52
C PRO A 138 -7.86 3.93 -12.44
N ALA A 139 -7.08 2.89 -12.74
CA ALA A 139 -5.94 2.49 -11.92
C ALA A 139 -4.63 3.17 -12.38
N ILE A 140 -3.69 3.34 -11.48
CA ILE A 140 -2.31 3.75 -11.80
C ILE A 140 -1.59 2.52 -12.34
N ALA A 141 -1.84 2.21 -13.60
CA ALA A 141 -1.40 1.00 -14.29
C ALA A 141 -1.24 1.25 -15.78
N LYS A 142 -0.55 0.33 -16.45
CA LYS A 142 -0.45 0.35 -17.92
C LYS A 142 -1.82 0.22 -18.56
N GLY A 143 -2.08 1.06 -19.57
CA GLY A 143 -3.33 1.04 -20.36
C GLY A 143 -4.31 2.15 -19.99
N PHE A 144 -4.17 2.81 -18.86
CA PHE A 144 -4.99 3.96 -18.47
C PHE A 144 -4.36 5.26 -18.98
N LYS A 145 -4.70 5.64 -20.22
CA LYS A 145 -4.06 6.74 -20.98
C LYS A 145 -4.70 8.10 -20.78
N GLN A 146 -5.85 8.16 -20.09
CA GLN A 146 -6.51 9.44 -19.82
C GLN A 146 -5.60 10.34 -18.97
N PRO A 147 -5.63 11.65 -19.21
CA PRO A 147 -4.86 12.60 -18.41
C PRO A 147 -5.45 12.74 -17.00
N LEU A 148 -4.60 13.06 -16.04
CA LEU A 148 -5.04 13.51 -14.73
C LEU A 148 -5.77 14.85 -14.85
N GLU A 149 -6.88 14.98 -14.11
CA GLU A 149 -7.66 16.19 -14.02
C GLU A 149 -7.76 16.66 -12.55
N PRO A 150 -7.82 17.97 -12.30
CA PRO A 150 -8.07 18.48 -10.96
C PRO A 150 -9.37 17.91 -10.37
N GLY A 151 -9.34 17.49 -9.12
CA GLY A 151 -10.44 16.86 -8.41
C GLY A 151 -10.41 15.33 -8.44
N MET A 152 -9.66 14.70 -9.35
CA MET A 152 -9.47 13.24 -9.30
C MET A 152 -8.76 12.84 -8.00
N THR A 153 -9.20 11.72 -7.43
CA THR A 153 -8.63 11.15 -6.20
C THR A 153 -8.10 9.74 -6.43
N PHE A 154 -6.95 9.44 -5.83
CA PHE A 154 -6.27 8.15 -5.96
C PHE A 154 -5.75 7.67 -4.61
N ALA A 155 -5.93 6.39 -4.32
CA ALA A 155 -5.12 5.67 -3.35
C ALA A 155 -3.80 5.29 -4.04
N VAL A 156 -2.66 5.69 -3.46
CA VAL A 156 -1.31 5.34 -3.93
C VAL A 156 -0.72 4.39 -2.92
N GLU A 157 -0.46 3.14 -3.33
CA GLU A 157 -0.31 2.03 -2.38
C GLU A 157 0.82 1.03 -2.69
N PRO A 158 2.07 1.46 -2.86
CA PRO A 158 3.16 0.51 -3.06
C PRO A 158 3.35 -0.39 -1.82
N LYS A 159 3.32 -1.71 -2.05
CA LYS A 159 3.42 -2.73 -1.01
C LYS A 159 4.38 -3.84 -1.44
N ILE A 160 5.18 -4.36 -0.52
CA ILE A 160 6.16 -5.43 -0.75
C ILE A 160 5.92 -6.58 0.22
N ALA A 161 5.72 -7.76 -0.32
CA ALA A 161 5.54 -9.00 0.44
C ALA A 161 6.90 -9.66 0.68
N LEU A 162 7.33 -9.76 1.93
CA LEU A 162 8.58 -10.40 2.32
C LEU A 162 8.32 -11.80 2.84
N PRO A 163 8.70 -12.85 2.08
CA PRO A 163 8.48 -14.25 2.48
C PRO A 163 9.02 -14.54 3.88
N GLY A 164 8.17 -15.11 4.72
CA GLY A 164 8.52 -15.46 6.09
C GLY A 164 8.41 -14.32 7.11
N LEU A 165 8.34 -13.07 6.66
CA LEU A 165 8.32 -11.89 7.53
C LEU A 165 6.94 -11.22 7.59
N GLY A 166 6.37 -10.88 6.46
CA GLY A 166 5.09 -10.19 6.38
C GLY A 166 5.01 -9.22 5.20
N LEU A 167 4.04 -8.32 5.26
CA LEU A 167 3.82 -7.26 4.28
C LEU A 167 4.29 -5.93 4.86
N VAL A 168 5.06 -5.19 4.08
CA VAL A 168 5.38 -3.78 4.33
C VAL A 168 4.83 -2.94 3.20
N GLY A 169 4.65 -1.66 3.46
CA GLY A 169 4.15 -0.75 2.45
C GLY A 169 3.55 0.51 3.04
N THR A 170 3.02 1.30 2.16
CA THR A 170 2.36 2.54 2.49
C THR A 170 1.14 2.71 1.60
N GLU A 171 0.19 3.50 2.04
CA GLU A 171 -0.95 3.92 1.24
C GLU A 171 -1.48 5.23 1.77
N ASN A 172 -1.74 6.12 0.86
CA ASN A 172 -2.47 7.34 1.16
C ASN A 172 -3.37 7.72 0.00
N THR A 173 -4.50 8.34 0.35
CA THR A 173 -5.39 8.97 -0.62
C THR A 173 -4.90 10.37 -0.94
N TYR A 174 -4.77 10.66 -2.22
CA TYR A 174 -4.36 11.96 -2.76
C TYR A 174 -5.45 12.54 -3.66
N VAL A 175 -5.61 13.86 -3.62
CA VAL A 175 -6.39 14.60 -4.61
C VAL A 175 -5.46 15.36 -5.55
N VAL A 176 -5.74 15.26 -6.84
CA VAL A 176 -5.07 16.09 -7.87
C VAL A 176 -5.61 17.52 -7.76
N THR A 177 -4.72 18.48 -7.63
CA THR A 177 -5.06 19.92 -7.62
C THR A 177 -4.41 20.60 -8.82
N GLU A 178 -4.75 21.84 -9.11
CA GLU A 178 -4.11 22.65 -10.17
C GLU A 178 -2.59 22.76 -10.03
N LYS A 179 -2.05 22.53 -8.82
CA LYS A 179 -0.61 22.66 -8.51
C LYS A 179 0.10 21.33 -8.26
N GLY A 180 -0.59 20.21 -8.47
CA GLY A 180 -0.08 18.87 -8.17
C GLY A 180 -0.92 18.16 -7.09
N ALA A 181 -0.45 17.02 -6.60
CA ALA A 181 -1.20 16.23 -5.64
C ALA A 181 -1.14 16.78 -4.22
N ARG A 182 -2.24 16.61 -3.47
CA ARG A 182 -2.34 16.89 -2.05
C ARG A 182 -2.90 15.68 -1.32
N SER A 183 -2.20 15.23 -0.28
CA SER A 183 -2.70 14.12 0.54
C SER A 183 -3.95 14.50 1.33
N LEU A 184 -4.91 13.59 1.39
CA LEU A 184 -6.13 13.66 2.20
C LEU A 184 -5.99 12.86 3.52
N THR A 185 -5.10 11.86 3.56
CA THR A 185 -4.93 10.93 4.70
C THR A 185 -3.62 11.13 5.47
N GLY A 186 -2.96 12.27 5.26
CA GLY A 186 -1.74 12.64 5.96
C GLY A 186 -0.49 12.13 5.27
N ARG A 187 0.52 11.70 6.06
CA ARG A 187 1.83 11.29 5.56
C ARG A 187 2.08 9.82 5.80
N SER A 188 2.85 9.22 4.92
CA SER A 188 3.47 7.92 5.16
C SER A 188 4.63 8.03 6.14
N HIS A 189 4.95 6.94 6.76
CA HIS A 189 5.97 6.86 7.80
C HIS A 189 6.91 5.70 7.55
N ALA A 190 8.18 5.90 7.91
CA ALA A 190 9.09 4.79 8.11
C ALA A 190 8.51 3.78 9.11
N LEU A 191 9.01 2.57 9.08
CA LEU A 191 8.60 1.53 10.03
C LEU A 191 8.84 2.01 11.46
N ARG A 192 7.81 1.97 12.30
CA ARG A 192 7.84 2.44 13.68
C ARG A 192 7.69 1.28 14.64
N GLU A 193 8.44 1.33 15.72
CA GLU A 193 8.30 0.41 16.84
C GLU A 193 7.05 0.75 17.68
N ILE A 194 6.37 -0.28 18.17
CA ILE A 194 5.29 -0.19 19.15
C ILE A 194 5.50 -1.25 20.24
N GLU A 195 5.06 -0.98 21.45
CA GLU A 195 5.10 -1.87 22.60
C GLU A 195 3.70 -2.39 23.01
#